data_661080ae000a629d5634268dae29391e
#
_entry.id   661080ae000a629d5634268dae29391e
#
_cell.length_a   1.000
_cell.length_b   1.000
_cell.length_c   1.000
_cell.angle_alpha   90.00
_cell.angle_beta   90.00
_cell.angle_gamma   90.00
#
_symmetry.space_group_name_H-M   'P 1'
#
loop_
_entity.id
_entity.type
_entity.pdbx_description
1 polymer ?
#
loop_
_entity_poly.entity_id
_entity_poly.type
_entity_poly.pdbx_seq_one_letter_code
_entity_poly.pdbx_strand_id
1 'polypeptide(L)'
;MPEIKIKDYKAGSTVIIQNAANPGLFYIVRKGVLAIDTEHRLNDKVLSRFEAGDSFGLVSALTGHHFLVTIYAATDAQVAEIPIAMIGSYLKSQPELALKMLRLYSRELRTIQLHLSKLDTPEDRNVTAEVLYNLAHKYIEWQKPHYAARAIKAYIDWASVNQGVYLDMARELWVDLEKDYKPINFAAKATPVPADTMVFSEGEMGREIFVILSGSVKLMRIVRGEEFIIDVLGAGELFGEMAFIENAPRMGSAVTTQDTQLIRIM
;
A
#
# COMPACT_ATOMS: atom_id res chain seq x y z
N MET A 1 -33.74 9.96 -4.52
CA MET A 1 -32.72 9.07 -3.94
C MET A 1 -31.53 9.04 -4.87
N PRO A 2 -30.29 8.94 -4.38
CA PRO A 2 -29.16 8.77 -5.28
C PRO A 2 -29.34 7.50 -6.12
N GLU A 3 -29.13 7.59 -7.41
CA GLU A 3 -29.39 6.51 -8.36
C GLU A 3 -28.14 6.30 -9.23
N ILE A 4 -27.83 5.03 -9.53
CA ILE A 4 -26.74 4.67 -10.44
C ILE A 4 -27.21 4.95 -11.86
N LYS A 5 -26.46 5.78 -12.59
CA LYS A 5 -26.75 6.08 -13.98
C LYS A 5 -25.76 5.37 -14.89
N ILE A 6 -26.25 4.85 -16.00
CA ILE A 6 -25.42 4.25 -17.03
C ILE A 6 -25.41 5.20 -18.22
N LYS A 7 -24.21 5.61 -18.65
CA LYS A 7 -24.03 6.48 -19.79
C LYS A 7 -23.23 5.78 -20.89
N ASP A 8 -23.68 5.99 -22.11
CA ASP A 8 -22.99 5.55 -23.32
C ASP A 8 -22.16 6.71 -23.88
N TYR A 9 -20.92 6.40 -24.24
CA TYR A 9 -19.96 7.33 -24.81
C TYR A 9 -19.48 6.79 -26.17
N LYS A 10 -19.52 7.64 -27.19
CA LYS A 10 -18.94 7.33 -28.50
C LYS A 10 -17.42 7.46 -28.45
N ALA A 11 -16.72 6.69 -29.26
CA ALA A 11 -15.28 6.83 -29.44
C ALA A 11 -14.90 8.30 -29.69
N GLY A 12 -13.88 8.79 -28.99
CA GLY A 12 -13.45 10.19 -29.00
C GLY A 12 -14.19 11.12 -28.04
N SER A 13 -15.30 10.69 -27.40
CA SER A 13 -16.03 11.53 -26.44
C SER A 13 -15.26 11.66 -25.12
N THR A 14 -15.25 12.86 -24.54
CA THR A 14 -14.68 13.10 -23.20
C THR A 14 -15.66 12.61 -22.13
N VAL A 15 -15.12 11.86 -21.14
CA VAL A 15 -15.88 11.33 -20.00
C VAL A 15 -15.71 12.24 -18.78
N ILE A 16 -14.49 12.62 -18.44
CA ILE A 16 -14.15 13.61 -17.41
C ILE A 16 -13.08 14.55 -17.93
N ILE A 17 -13.03 15.77 -17.40
CA ILE A 17 -12.09 16.81 -17.80
C ILE A 17 -11.18 17.15 -16.61
N GLN A 18 -9.87 17.25 -16.85
CA GLN A 18 -8.90 17.72 -15.88
C GLN A 18 -9.31 19.06 -15.28
N ASN A 19 -9.09 19.24 -13.98
CA ASN A 19 -9.46 20.42 -13.21
C ASN A 19 -10.97 20.71 -13.10
N ALA A 20 -11.85 19.89 -13.66
CA ALA A 20 -13.28 20.00 -13.38
C ALA A 20 -13.59 19.47 -11.98
N ALA A 21 -14.56 20.09 -11.30
CA ALA A 21 -15.05 19.63 -10.01
C ALA A 21 -15.74 18.26 -10.16
N ASN A 22 -15.45 17.33 -9.24
CA ASN A 22 -16.19 16.08 -9.19
C ASN A 22 -17.54 16.31 -8.49
N PRO A 23 -18.68 15.97 -9.12
CA PRO A 23 -20.00 16.13 -8.52
C PRO A 23 -20.33 15.05 -7.45
N GLY A 24 -19.32 14.43 -6.84
CA GLY A 24 -19.51 13.36 -5.87
C GLY A 24 -19.82 12.01 -6.53
N LEU A 25 -19.28 11.77 -7.73
CA LEU A 25 -19.47 10.54 -8.49
C LEU A 25 -18.14 9.78 -8.62
N PHE A 26 -18.22 8.46 -8.50
CA PHE A 26 -17.17 7.57 -9.01
C PHE A 26 -17.72 6.74 -10.18
N TYR A 27 -16.82 6.24 -11.00
CA TYR A 27 -17.12 5.69 -12.30
C TYR A 27 -16.61 4.27 -12.44
N ILE A 28 -17.39 3.41 -13.11
CA ILE A 28 -16.99 2.05 -13.44
C ILE A 28 -17.21 1.82 -14.92
N VAL A 29 -16.19 1.36 -15.62
CA VAL A 29 -16.30 0.96 -17.03
C VAL A 29 -17.06 -0.35 -17.13
N ARG A 30 -18.18 -0.37 -17.82
CA ARG A 30 -19.00 -1.57 -18.07
C ARG A 30 -18.64 -2.25 -19.37
N LYS A 31 -18.34 -1.46 -20.40
CA LYS A 31 -17.95 -1.92 -21.74
C LYS A 31 -17.01 -0.91 -22.39
N GLY A 32 -16.22 -1.38 -23.34
CA GLY A 32 -15.31 -0.54 -24.09
C GLY A 32 -14.03 -0.23 -23.34
N VAL A 33 -13.26 0.69 -23.88
CA VAL A 33 -11.96 1.14 -23.36
C VAL A 33 -11.97 2.66 -23.25
N LEU A 34 -11.57 3.15 -22.10
CA LEU A 34 -11.29 4.57 -21.89
C LEU A 34 -9.77 4.77 -21.81
N ALA A 35 -9.31 5.98 -22.14
CA ALA A 35 -7.91 6.34 -22.07
C ALA A 35 -7.72 7.70 -21.39
N ILE A 36 -6.58 7.86 -20.73
CA ILE A 36 -6.15 9.15 -20.17
C ILE A 36 -5.52 9.97 -21.28
N ASP A 37 -5.92 11.24 -21.37
CA ASP A 37 -5.27 12.22 -22.24
C ASP A 37 -3.93 12.62 -21.62
N THR A 38 -2.84 12.28 -22.32
CA THR A 38 -1.48 12.35 -21.78
C THR A 38 -0.65 13.46 -22.43
N GLU A 39 -1.12 14.70 -22.38
CA GLU A 39 -0.23 15.82 -22.71
C GLU A 39 0.95 15.97 -21.71
N HIS A 40 0.84 15.38 -20.51
CA HIS A 40 1.86 15.41 -19.47
C HIS A 40 2.17 14.01 -18.97
N ARG A 41 2.96 13.24 -19.72
CA ARG A 41 3.43 11.89 -19.35
C ARG A 41 4.43 11.97 -18.19
N LEU A 42 4.03 11.55 -17.00
CA LEU A 42 4.97 11.29 -15.91
C LEU A 42 5.71 9.96 -16.04
N ASN A 43 5.22 9.02 -16.82
CA ASN A 43 5.96 7.80 -17.28
C ASN A 43 5.07 6.90 -18.15
N ASP A 44 5.65 6.16 -19.11
CA ASP A 44 4.97 5.26 -20.06
C ASP A 44 4.32 4.02 -19.43
N LYS A 45 4.36 3.85 -18.10
CA LYS A 45 3.86 2.67 -17.37
C LYS A 45 2.68 2.94 -16.41
N VAL A 46 2.25 4.18 -16.22
CA VAL A 46 1.05 4.49 -15.44
C VAL A 46 -0.17 4.13 -16.28
N LEU A 47 -1.21 3.58 -15.65
CA LEU A 47 -2.47 3.19 -16.29
C LEU A 47 -2.93 4.27 -17.28
N SER A 48 -2.65 4.03 -18.56
CA SER A 48 -3.09 4.91 -19.64
C SER A 48 -4.48 4.52 -20.16
N ARG A 49 -5.04 3.39 -19.67
CA ARG A 49 -6.32 2.84 -20.15
C ARG A 49 -7.12 2.24 -19.00
N PHE A 50 -8.45 2.31 -19.13
CA PHE A 50 -9.40 1.65 -18.27
C PHE A 50 -10.26 0.72 -19.11
N GLU A 51 -10.36 -0.53 -18.70
CA GLU A 51 -11.14 -1.57 -19.37
C GLU A 51 -12.37 -1.97 -18.54
N ALA A 52 -13.21 -2.83 -19.08
CA ALA A 52 -14.41 -3.28 -18.37
C ALA A 52 -14.09 -3.84 -16.97
N GLY A 53 -14.77 -3.30 -15.96
CA GLY A 53 -14.56 -3.58 -14.53
C GLY A 53 -13.51 -2.69 -13.86
N ASP A 54 -12.83 -1.78 -14.57
CA ASP A 54 -11.99 -0.77 -13.96
C ASP A 54 -12.79 0.40 -13.45
N SER A 55 -12.26 1.09 -12.43
CA SER A 55 -12.91 2.23 -11.80
C SER A 55 -12.00 3.44 -11.75
N PHE A 56 -12.59 4.65 -11.77
CA PHE A 56 -11.87 5.92 -11.66
C PHE A 56 -12.72 6.98 -10.95
N GLY A 57 -12.07 8.08 -10.57
CA GLY A 57 -12.74 9.21 -9.94
C GLY A 57 -13.12 9.02 -8.46
N LEU A 58 -12.81 7.87 -7.84
CA LEU A 58 -13.14 7.59 -6.44
C LEU A 58 -12.42 8.54 -5.48
N VAL A 59 -11.11 8.74 -5.66
CA VAL A 59 -10.31 9.62 -4.80
C VAL A 59 -10.88 11.04 -4.82
N SER A 60 -11.13 11.60 -6.01
CA SER A 60 -11.70 12.95 -6.12
C SER A 60 -13.11 13.05 -5.54
N ALA A 61 -13.93 11.99 -5.66
CA ALA A 61 -15.27 11.95 -5.07
C ALA A 61 -15.23 11.90 -3.52
N LEU A 62 -14.26 11.18 -2.94
CA LEU A 62 -14.11 11.07 -1.48
C LEU A 62 -13.50 12.33 -0.86
N THR A 63 -12.51 12.93 -1.53
CA THR A 63 -11.73 14.05 -0.99
C THR A 63 -12.29 15.43 -1.39
N GLY A 64 -13.24 15.48 -2.33
CA GLY A 64 -13.76 16.72 -2.88
C GLY A 64 -12.79 17.46 -3.81
N HIS A 65 -11.66 16.84 -4.17
CA HIS A 65 -10.71 17.44 -5.10
C HIS A 65 -11.19 17.36 -6.55
N HIS A 66 -10.69 18.26 -7.39
CA HIS A 66 -10.92 18.26 -8.83
C HIS A 66 -10.29 17.03 -9.50
N PHE A 67 -10.75 16.66 -10.67
CA PHE A 67 -10.13 15.60 -11.46
C PHE A 67 -8.71 15.98 -11.86
N LEU A 68 -7.78 15.05 -11.67
CA LEU A 68 -6.35 15.25 -11.95
C LEU A 68 -6.00 15.03 -13.42
N VAL A 69 -6.87 14.37 -14.19
CA VAL A 69 -6.64 13.98 -15.57
C VAL A 69 -7.92 14.13 -16.40
N THR A 70 -7.77 14.28 -17.71
CA THR A 70 -8.85 14.11 -18.68
C THR A 70 -8.93 12.66 -19.12
N ILE A 71 -10.13 12.07 -19.12
CA ILE A 71 -10.39 10.72 -19.62
C ILE A 71 -11.36 10.81 -20.78
N TYR A 72 -11.05 10.11 -21.88
CA TYR A 72 -11.88 10.01 -23.06
C TYR A 72 -12.17 8.55 -23.42
N ALA A 73 -13.22 8.31 -24.19
CA ALA A 73 -13.57 7.01 -24.72
C ALA A 73 -12.68 6.67 -25.92
N ALA A 74 -11.77 5.71 -25.75
CA ALA A 74 -10.92 5.23 -26.85
C ALA A 74 -11.69 4.36 -27.86
N THR A 75 -12.75 3.71 -27.39
CA THR A 75 -13.74 2.97 -28.18
C THR A 75 -15.13 3.40 -27.74
N ASP A 76 -16.19 2.98 -28.45
CA ASP A 76 -17.55 3.09 -27.91
C ASP A 76 -17.57 2.40 -26.53
N ALA A 77 -18.01 3.12 -25.52
CA ALA A 77 -17.91 2.70 -24.12
C ALA A 77 -19.22 2.93 -23.35
N GLN A 78 -19.43 2.13 -22.32
CA GLN A 78 -20.52 2.28 -21.36
C GLN A 78 -19.93 2.42 -19.95
N VAL A 79 -20.32 3.48 -19.25
CA VAL A 79 -19.80 3.82 -17.91
C VAL A 79 -20.95 3.93 -16.93
N ALA A 80 -20.82 3.29 -15.78
CA ALA A 80 -21.72 3.49 -14.65
C ALA A 80 -21.23 4.67 -13.81
N GLU A 81 -22.08 5.67 -13.61
CA GLU A 81 -21.90 6.78 -12.69
C GLU A 81 -22.54 6.46 -11.35
N ILE A 82 -21.77 6.37 -10.29
CA ILE A 82 -22.22 5.92 -8.99
C ILE A 82 -22.01 7.04 -7.98
N PRO A 83 -23.08 7.54 -7.34
CA PRO A 83 -22.96 8.52 -6.27
C PRO A 83 -22.11 7.98 -5.10
N ILE A 84 -21.19 8.79 -4.59
CA ILE A 84 -20.28 8.40 -3.51
C ILE A 84 -21.03 7.94 -2.25
N ALA A 85 -22.20 8.51 -1.97
CA ALA A 85 -23.06 8.09 -0.88
C ALA A 85 -23.53 6.62 -0.97
N MET A 86 -23.49 6.02 -2.15
CA MET A 86 -23.87 4.62 -2.37
C MET A 86 -22.71 3.65 -2.31
N ILE A 87 -21.47 4.13 -2.20
CA ILE A 87 -20.28 3.27 -2.34
C ILE A 87 -20.27 2.12 -1.34
N GLY A 88 -20.60 2.37 -0.07
CA GLY A 88 -20.60 1.34 0.96
C GLY A 88 -21.57 0.20 0.69
N SER A 89 -22.79 0.51 0.26
CA SER A 89 -23.80 -0.50 -0.11
C SER A 89 -23.45 -1.20 -1.42
N TYR A 90 -22.92 -0.44 -2.39
CA TYR A 90 -22.52 -1.00 -3.68
C TYR A 90 -21.36 -2.00 -3.55
N LEU A 91 -20.29 -1.65 -2.83
CA LEU A 91 -19.15 -2.54 -2.61
C LEU A 91 -19.51 -3.78 -1.76
N LYS A 92 -20.42 -3.64 -0.79
CA LYS A 92 -20.94 -4.80 -0.05
C LYS A 92 -21.67 -5.80 -0.95
N SER A 93 -22.37 -5.32 -1.99
CA SER A 93 -23.06 -6.18 -2.96
C SER A 93 -22.15 -6.74 -4.06
N GLN A 94 -20.93 -6.20 -4.20
CA GLN A 94 -19.96 -6.55 -5.25
C GLN A 94 -18.54 -6.74 -4.67
N PRO A 95 -18.32 -7.78 -3.84
CA PRO A 95 -17.05 -7.96 -3.13
C PRO A 95 -15.85 -8.16 -4.09
N GLU A 96 -16.04 -8.82 -5.22
CA GLU A 96 -14.99 -9.00 -6.24
C GLU A 96 -14.53 -7.66 -6.82
N LEU A 97 -15.47 -6.75 -7.06
CA LEU A 97 -15.15 -5.40 -7.52
C LEU A 97 -14.40 -4.61 -6.45
N ALA A 98 -14.82 -4.71 -5.18
CA ALA A 98 -14.13 -4.06 -4.07
C ALA A 98 -12.66 -4.52 -3.99
N LEU A 99 -12.41 -5.82 -4.11
CA LEU A 99 -11.06 -6.38 -4.14
C LEU A 99 -10.26 -5.89 -5.36
N LYS A 100 -10.89 -5.82 -6.54
CA LYS A 100 -10.25 -5.29 -7.75
C LYS A 100 -9.84 -3.83 -7.57
N MET A 101 -10.72 -3.00 -6.99
CA MET A 101 -10.44 -1.60 -6.70
C MET A 101 -9.30 -1.45 -5.69
N LEU A 102 -9.31 -2.21 -4.60
CA LEU A 102 -8.25 -2.20 -3.60
C LEU A 102 -6.89 -2.58 -4.23
N ARG A 103 -6.83 -3.61 -5.05
CA ARG A 103 -5.61 -4.01 -5.77
C ARG A 103 -5.10 -2.92 -6.72
N LEU A 104 -6.02 -2.25 -7.41
CA LEU A 104 -5.67 -1.15 -8.31
C LEU A 104 -5.03 0.00 -7.54
N TYR A 105 -5.71 0.51 -6.51
CA TYR A 105 -5.20 1.64 -5.72
C TYR A 105 -3.93 1.30 -4.95
N SER A 106 -3.81 0.09 -4.41
CA SER A 106 -2.60 -0.39 -3.76
C SER A 106 -1.41 -0.36 -4.74
N ARG A 107 -1.61 -0.83 -5.97
CA ARG A 107 -0.58 -0.81 -7.02
C ARG A 107 -0.21 0.62 -7.44
N GLU A 108 -1.19 1.50 -7.58
CA GLU A 108 -0.94 2.90 -7.91
C GLU A 108 -0.13 3.61 -6.81
N LEU A 109 -0.51 3.43 -5.54
CA LEU A 109 0.23 3.97 -4.40
C LEU A 109 1.67 3.45 -4.36
N ARG A 110 1.88 2.15 -4.55
CA ARG A 110 3.22 1.56 -4.64
C ARG A 110 4.02 2.18 -5.79
N THR A 111 3.40 2.36 -6.95
CA THR A 111 4.06 2.97 -8.11
C THR A 111 4.45 4.42 -7.83
N ILE A 112 3.57 5.20 -7.19
CA ILE A 112 3.85 6.58 -6.79
C ILE A 112 4.99 6.62 -5.77
N GLN A 113 4.97 5.77 -4.74
CA GLN A 113 6.02 5.69 -3.75
C GLN A 113 7.37 5.31 -4.37
N LEU A 114 7.39 4.35 -5.31
CA LEU A 114 8.58 3.98 -6.07
C LEU A 114 9.09 5.13 -6.97
N HIS A 115 8.19 5.96 -7.50
CA HIS A 115 8.59 7.14 -8.29
C HIS A 115 9.16 8.25 -7.41
N LEU A 116 8.55 8.49 -6.26
CA LEU A 116 9.07 9.45 -5.29
C LEU A 116 10.45 9.03 -4.76
N SER A 117 10.66 7.75 -4.49
CA SER A 117 11.97 7.23 -4.11
C SER A 117 13.02 7.31 -5.23
N LYS A 118 12.61 7.21 -6.50
CA LYS A 118 13.50 7.38 -7.67
C LYS A 118 14.02 8.80 -7.87
N LEU A 119 13.32 9.80 -7.36
CA LEU A 119 13.82 11.19 -7.35
C LEU A 119 15.00 11.33 -6.38
N ASP A 120 15.21 10.35 -5.50
CA ASP A 120 16.16 10.41 -4.42
C ASP A 120 17.44 9.57 -4.61
N THR A 121 17.39 8.33 -5.13
CA THR A 121 18.60 7.53 -5.48
C THR A 121 18.28 6.28 -6.33
N PRO A 122 19.29 5.73 -7.09
CA PRO A 122 19.14 4.48 -7.85
C PRO A 122 18.96 3.22 -6.99
N GLU A 123 19.31 3.27 -5.71
CA GLU A 123 19.35 2.10 -4.80
C GLU A 123 17.98 1.77 -4.20
N ASP A 124 17.05 2.72 -4.17
CA ASP A 124 15.70 2.55 -3.59
C ASP A 124 14.68 1.84 -4.52
N ARG A 125 15.13 1.25 -5.63
CA ARG A 125 14.25 0.89 -6.75
C ARG A 125 13.39 -0.35 -6.57
N ASN A 126 13.77 -1.28 -5.69
CA ASN A 126 12.98 -2.48 -5.41
C ASN A 126 13.10 -2.83 -3.94
N VAL A 127 11.99 -2.77 -3.21
CA VAL A 127 11.94 -3.35 -1.87
C VAL A 127 11.95 -4.87 -2.04
N THR A 128 13.11 -5.46 -1.86
CA THR A 128 13.31 -6.92 -1.85
C THR A 128 13.66 -7.35 -0.43
N ALA A 129 13.62 -8.65 -0.15
CA ALA A 129 13.98 -9.13 1.16
C ALA A 129 15.46 -8.89 1.51
N GLU A 130 16.34 -8.67 0.52
CA GLU A 130 17.75 -8.31 0.78
C GLU A 130 17.90 -6.98 1.53
N VAL A 131 16.94 -6.07 1.43
CA VAL A 131 16.96 -4.81 2.19
C VAL A 131 16.99 -5.06 3.70
N LEU A 132 16.40 -6.15 4.18
CA LEU A 132 16.36 -6.53 5.60
C LEU A 132 17.75 -6.68 6.22
N TYR A 133 18.71 -7.23 5.46
CA TYR A 133 20.10 -7.36 5.92
C TYR A 133 20.74 -5.98 6.15
N ASN A 134 20.57 -5.05 5.20
CA ASN A 134 21.11 -3.70 5.31
C ASN A 134 20.39 -2.88 6.41
N LEU A 135 19.08 -3.06 6.55
CA LEU A 135 18.30 -2.42 7.62
C LEU A 135 18.74 -2.88 9.01
N ALA A 136 19.07 -4.18 9.18
CA ALA A 136 19.58 -4.67 10.46
C ALA A 136 20.87 -3.94 10.86
N HIS A 137 21.82 -3.76 9.94
CA HIS A 137 23.03 -2.99 10.20
C HIS A 137 22.72 -1.53 10.56
N LYS A 138 21.78 -0.91 9.85
CA LYS A 138 21.38 0.47 10.13
C LYS A 138 20.72 0.63 11.49
N TYR A 139 19.88 -0.32 11.90
CA TYR A 139 19.28 -0.32 13.23
C TYR A 139 20.32 -0.56 14.35
N ILE A 140 21.40 -1.30 14.09
CA ILE A 140 22.55 -1.42 15.03
C ILE A 140 23.22 -0.05 15.19
N GLU A 141 23.54 0.65 14.09
CA GLU A 141 24.11 2.00 14.14
C GLU A 141 23.23 2.97 14.94
N TRP A 142 21.91 2.83 14.86
CA TRP A 142 20.96 3.64 15.62
C TRP A 142 20.73 3.19 17.06
N GLN A 143 21.49 2.20 17.53
CA GLN A 143 21.34 1.62 18.88
C GLN A 143 19.92 1.08 19.13
N LYS A 144 19.31 0.49 18.10
CA LYS A 144 17.99 -0.17 18.13
C LYS A 144 18.14 -1.69 17.88
N PRO A 145 18.82 -2.44 18.80
CA PRO A 145 19.12 -3.85 18.56
C PRO A 145 17.87 -4.72 18.41
N HIS A 146 16.77 -4.38 19.04
CA HIS A 146 15.50 -5.09 18.90
C HIS A 146 14.86 -4.93 17.51
N TYR A 147 15.05 -3.78 16.81
CA TYR A 147 14.66 -3.63 15.41
C TYR A 147 15.62 -4.42 14.50
N ALA A 148 16.91 -4.36 14.79
CA ALA A 148 17.91 -5.13 14.06
C ALA A 148 17.64 -6.64 14.15
N ALA A 149 17.32 -7.14 15.36
CA ALA A 149 16.94 -8.52 15.59
C ALA A 149 15.69 -8.94 14.79
N ARG A 150 14.68 -8.08 14.71
CA ARG A 150 13.49 -8.33 13.88
C ARG A 150 13.83 -8.42 12.40
N ALA A 151 14.59 -7.45 11.88
CA ALA A 151 14.95 -7.39 10.47
C ALA A 151 15.83 -8.59 10.07
N ILE A 152 16.88 -8.91 10.85
CA ILE A 152 17.78 -10.01 10.52
C ILE A 152 17.10 -11.36 10.61
N LYS A 153 16.19 -11.56 11.59
CA LYS A 153 15.41 -12.79 11.71
C LYS A 153 14.53 -12.98 10.48
N ALA A 154 13.81 -11.93 10.05
CA ALA A 154 13.00 -11.97 8.86
C ALA A 154 13.82 -12.26 7.59
N TYR A 155 15.04 -11.70 7.49
CA TYR A 155 15.96 -12.03 6.41
C TYR A 155 16.37 -13.50 6.42
N ILE A 156 16.78 -14.05 7.55
CA ILE A 156 17.18 -15.46 7.67
C ILE A 156 16.04 -16.39 7.26
N ASP A 157 14.81 -16.11 7.71
CA ASP A 157 13.65 -16.92 7.39
C ASP A 157 13.38 -16.94 5.88
N TRP A 158 13.45 -15.79 5.23
CA TRP A 158 13.31 -15.68 3.78
C TRP A 158 14.51 -16.32 3.04
N ALA A 159 15.76 -15.98 3.43
CA ALA A 159 16.97 -16.39 2.73
C ALA A 159 17.22 -17.89 2.81
N SER A 160 16.79 -18.55 3.89
CA SER A 160 16.91 -20.01 4.06
C SER A 160 16.11 -20.80 3.01
N VAL A 161 15.04 -20.21 2.48
CA VAL A 161 14.20 -20.81 1.42
C VAL A 161 14.61 -20.34 0.03
N ASN A 162 15.05 -19.08 -0.08
CA ASN A 162 15.29 -18.40 -1.37
C ASN A 162 16.78 -18.28 -1.70
N GLN A 163 17.68 -18.94 -0.94
CA GLN A 163 19.14 -18.91 -1.16
C GLN A 163 19.71 -17.48 -1.15
N GLY A 164 19.31 -16.66 -0.17
CA GLY A 164 19.76 -15.28 -0.05
C GLY A 164 21.27 -15.15 0.09
N VAL A 165 21.85 -14.17 -0.60
CA VAL A 165 23.32 -13.98 -0.73
C VAL A 165 24.03 -13.80 0.61
N TYR A 166 23.37 -13.16 1.59
CA TYR A 166 23.98 -12.84 2.90
C TYR A 166 23.57 -13.83 4.01
N LEU A 167 23.08 -15.05 3.68
CA LEU A 167 22.50 -15.95 4.68
C LEU A 167 23.47 -16.32 5.82
N ASP A 168 24.71 -16.66 5.47
CA ASP A 168 25.69 -17.06 6.48
C ASP A 168 26.12 -15.87 7.35
N MET A 169 26.36 -14.72 6.76
CA MET A 169 26.65 -13.48 7.48
C MET A 169 25.48 -13.05 8.39
N ALA A 170 24.24 -13.25 7.92
CA ALA A 170 23.06 -12.98 8.72
C ALA A 170 22.92 -13.90 9.92
N ARG A 171 23.31 -15.18 9.78
CA ARG A 171 23.34 -16.15 10.90
C ARG A 171 24.40 -15.78 11.93
N GLU A 172 25.57 -15.33 11.48
CA GLU A 172 26.61 -14.82 12.40
C GLU A 172 26.08 -13.61 13.17
N LEU A 173 25.51 -12.64 12.49
CA LEU A 173 24.94 -11.45 13.12
C LEU A 173 23.77 -11.78 14.07
N TRP A 174 22.99 -12.80 13.76
CA TRP A 174 21.89 -13.26 14.60
C TRP A 174 22.35 -13.72 15.99
N VAL A 175 23.51 -14.35 16.10
CA VAL A 175 24.05 -14.84 17.39
C VAL A 175 24.15 -13.70 18.41
N ASP A 176 24.52 -12.50 17.97
CA ASP A 176 24.65 -11.34 18.84
C ASP A 176 23.31 -10.67 19.15
N LEU A 177 22.33 -10.77 18.23
CA LEU A 177 21.04 -10.08 18.28
C LEU A 177 19.89 -10.93 18.83
N GLU A 178 20.05 -12.27 18.93
CA GLU A 178 18.96 -13.17 19.34
C GLU A 178 18.37 -12.80 20.71
N LYS A 179 19.19 -12.34 21.65
CA LYS A 179 18.78 -11.88 22.99
C LYS A 179 17.84 -10.67 22.97
N ASP A 180 17.91 -9.86 21.89
CA ASP A 180 17.10 -8.64 21.69
C ASP A 180 15.82 -8.93 20.89
N TYR A 181 15.69 -10.12 20.33
CA TYR A 181 14.51 -10.52 19.58
C TYR A 181 13.33 -10.83 20.50
N LYS A 182 12.24 -10.07 20.31
CA LYS A 182 10.98 -10.24 21.04
C LYS A 182 9.86 -10.57 20.06
N PRO A 183 9.56 -11.84 19.83
CA PRO A 183 8.44 -12.21 18.94
C PRO A 183 7.12 -11.76 19.53
N ILE A 184 6.25 -11.20 18.68
CA ILE A 184 4.89 -10.86 19.07
C ILE A 184 4.02 -12.11 18.89
N ASN A 185 3.53 -12.66 20.00
CA ASN A 185 2.62 -13.82 19.97
C ASN A 185 1.17 -13.32 19.80
N PHE A 186 0.76 -13.18 18.54
CA PHE A 186 -0.59 -12.72 18.23
C PHE A 186 -1.64 -13.74 18.63
N ALA A 187 -2.53 -13.36 19.53
CA ALA A 187 -3.72 -14.15 19.89
C ALA A 187 -4.82 -14.01 18.81
N ALA A 188 -5.82 -14.88 18.86
CA ALA A 188 -7.01 -14.78 17.99
C ALA A 188 -7.86 -13.52 18.25
N LYS A 189 -7.64 -12.86 19.39
CA LYS A 189 -8.25 -11.58 19.77
C LYS A 189 -7.15 -10.49 19.83
N ALA A 190 -7.50 -9.36 20.44
CA ALA A 190 -6.55 -8.26 20.64
C ALA A 190 -5.28 -8.72 21.37
N THR A 191 -4.14 -8.33 20.83
CA THR A 191 -2.82 -8.60 21.38
C THR A 191 -2.21 -7.28 21.85
N PRO A 192 -1.82 -7.18 23.15
CA PRO A 192 -1.07 -6.03 23.63
C PRO A 192 0.34 -6.03 23.08
N VAL A 193 0.76 -4.91 22.53
CA VAL A 193 2.10 -4.68 21.97
C VAL A 193 2.66 -3.43 22.65
N PRO A 194 3.78 -3.54 23.38
CA PRO A 194 4.41 -2.41 24.05
C PRO A 194 4.83 -1.30 23.07
N ALA A 195 4.98 -0.09 23.59
CA ALA A 195 5.60 1.02 22.84
C ALA A 195 7.00 0.62 22.30
N ASP A 196 7.44 1.29 21.25
CA ASP A 196 8.75 1.06 20.59
C ASP A 196 8.97 -0.40 20.13
N THR A 197 7.89 -1.09 19.72
CA THR A 197 7.96 -2.47 19.23
C THR A 197 7.73 -2.49 17.72
N MET A 198 8.66 -3.10 16.97
CA MET A 198 8.51 -3.30 15.54
C MET A 198 7.58 -4.47 15.25
N VAL A 199 6.43 -4.19 14.63
CA VAL A 199 5.42 -5.19 14.26
C VAL A 199 5.89 -5.99 13.03
N PHE A 200 6.42 -5.28 12.04
CA PHE A 200 7.11 -5.86 10.88
C PHE A 200 8.14 -4.86 10.32
N SER A 201 9.13 -5.37 9.61
CA SER A 201 10.15 -4.57 8.94
C SER A 201 9.85 -4.36 7.46
N GLU A 202 10.29 -3.24 6.89
CA GLU A 202 10.39 -3.05 5.43
C GLU A 202 11.14 -4.24 4.81
N GLY A 203 10.65 -4.75 3.67
CA GLY A 203 11.22 -5.92 2.99
C GLY A 203 10.75 -7.28 3.56
N GLU A 204 10.11 -7.33 4.73
CA GLU A 204 9.57 -8.57 5.29
C GLU A 204 8.39 -9.08 4.44
N MET A 205 8.40 -10.37 4.12
CA MET A 205 7.25 -11.01 3.49
C MET A 205 6.15 -11.20 4.52
N GLY A 206 4.96 -10.66 4.26
CA GLY A 206 3.85 -10.73 5.21
C GLY A 206 2.51 -10.89 4.52
N ARG A 207 1.70 -11.80 5.07
CA ARG A 207 0.33 -12.09 4.61
C ARG A 207 -0.72 -11.67 5.65
N GLU A 208 -0.31 -10.87 6.62
CA GLU A 208 -1.21 -10.41 7.68
C GLU A 208 -1.56 -8.94 7.47
N ILE A 209 -2.79 -8.61 7.86
CA ILE A 209 -3.31 -7.25 8.03
C ILE A 209 -3.49 -7.02 9.52
N PHE A 210 -3.23 -5.82 9.98
CA PHE A 210 -3.37 -5.44 11.38
C PHE A 210 -4.40 -4.34 11.54
N VAL A 211 -5.22 -4.43 12.60
CA VAL A 211 -6.17 -3.39 13.00
C VAL A 211 -5.78 -2.87 14.37
N ILE A 212 -5.70 -1.56 14.51
CA ILE A 212 -5.40 -0.88 15.78
C ILE A 212 -6.71 -0.72 16.57
N LEU A 213 -6.82 -1.37 17.71
CA LEU A 213 -7.97 -1.18 18.61
C LEU A 213 -7.77 0.02 19.54
N SER A 214 -6.55 0.20 20.02
CA SER A 214 -6.13 1.35 20.84
C SER A 214 -4.63 1.56 20.69
N GLY A 215 -4.16 2.76 20.97
CA GLY A 215 -2.76 3.12 20.79
C GLY A 215 -2.48 3.71 19.42
N SER A 216 -1.22 3.65 18.97
CA SER A 216 -0.80 4.16 17.66
C SER A 216 0.43 3.46 17.12
N VAL A 217 0.52 3.42 15.78
CA VAL A 217 1.59 2.79 15.01
C VAL A 217 2.12 3.78 14.00
N LYS A 218 3.44 4.02 13.97
CA LYS A 218 4.08 4.75 12.89
C LYS A 218 4.48 3.79 11.77
N LEU A 219 4.20 4.19 10.54
CA LEU A 219 4.75 3.59 9.33
C LEU A 219 5.96 4.40 8.90
N MET A 220 7.09 3.75 8.71
CA MET A 220 8.34 4.44 8.40
C MET A 220 9.20 3.68 7.41
N ARG A 221 10.09 4.42 6.74
CA ARG A 221 11.18 3.90 5.91
C ARG A 221 12.50 4.51 6.34
N ILE A 222 13.61 3.85 5.99
CA ILE A 222 14.93 4.48 6.04
C ILE A 222 15.27 4.98 4.65
N VAL A 223 15.37 6.30 4.50
CA VAL A 223 15.71 6.98 3.25
C VAL A 223 16.99 7.77 3.46
N ARG A 224 18.03 7.54 2.65
CA ARG A 224 19.35 8.20 2.79
C ARG A 224 19.97 8.08 4.18
N GLY A 225 19.69 6.98 4.85
CA GLY A 225 20.20 6.73 6.20
C GLY A 225 19.45 7.44 7.32
N GLU A 226 18.32 8.09 7.04
CA GLU A 226 17.45 8.78 8.01
C GLU A 226 16.07 8.13 8.08
N GLU A 227 15.41 8.23 9.24
CA GLU A 227 14.04 7.77 9.42
C GLU A 227 13.08 8.74 8.71
N PHE A 228 12.34 8.22 7.75
CA PHE A 228 11.25 8.93 7.08
C PHE A 228 9.91 8.36 7.55
N ILE A 229 9.14 9.15 8.30
CA ILE A 229 7.80 8.75 8.74
C ILE A 229 6.83 8.95 7.59
N ILE A 230 6.22 7.85 7.14
CA ILE A 230 5.20 7.84 6.08
C ILE A 230 3.86 8.31 6.68
N ASP A 231 3.48 7.72 7.84
CA ASP A 231 2.21 8.01 8.51
C ASP A 231 2.24 7.58 9.98
N VAL A 232 1.30 8.10 10.76
CA VAL A 232 1.07 7.67 12.16
C VAL A 232 -0.41 7.33 12.32
N LEU A 233 -0.68 6.04 12.43
CA LEU A 233 -2.03 5.48 12.47
C LEU A 233 -2.52 5.33 13.91
N GLY A 234 -3.81 5.58 14.12
CA GLY A 234 -4.50 5.51 15.41
C GLY A 234 -5.56 4.41 15.50
N ALA A 235 -6.32 4.43 16.58
CA ALA A 235 -7.38 3.46 16.82
C ALA A 235 -8.45 3.47 15.71
N GLY A 236 -8.84 2.29 15.27
CA GLY A 236 -9.79 2.05 14.17
C GLY A 236 -9.14 1.95 12.80
N GLU A 237 -7.87 2.29 12.65
CA GLU A 237 -7.15 2.21 11.39
C GLU A 237 -6.49 0.84 11.20
N LEU A 238 -6.22 0.48 9.96
CA LEU A 238 -5.57 -0.77 9.57
C LEU A 238 -4.28 -0.51 8.81
N PHE A 239 -3.35 -1.47 8.85
CA PHE A 239 -2.09 -1.40 8.14
C PHE A 239 -1.58 -2.79 7.73
N GLY A 240 -0.63 -2.81 6.78
CA GLY A 240 -0.05 -4.05 6.25
C GLY A 240 -0.86 -4.68 5.11
N GLU A 241 -1.98 -4.10 4.73
CA GLU A 241 -2.91 -4.59 3.70
C GLU A 241 -2.27 -4.63 2.30
N MET A 242 -1.38 -3.69 1.98
CA MET A 242 -0.76 -3.60 0.65
C MET A 242 0.08 -4.85 0.34
N ALA A 243 0.90 -5.29 1.30
CA ALA A 243 1.72 -6.50 1.13
C ALA A 243 0.83 -7.76 0.98
N PHE A 244 -0.27 -7.84 1.73
CA PHE A 244 -1.25 -8.92 1.63
C PHE A 244 -1.96 -8.93 0.26
N ILE A 245 -2.48 -7.77 -0.17
CA ILE A 245 -3.24 -7.64 -1.42
C ILE A 245 -2.40 -7.96 -2.65
N GLU A 246 -1.13 -7.52 -2.65
CA GLU A 246 -0.21 -7.68 -3.79
C GLU A 246 0.67 -8.93 -3.71
N ASN A 247 0.62 -9.66 -2.58
CA ASN A 247 1.56 -10.75 -2.27
C ASN A 247 3.02 -10.32 -2.48
N ALA A 248 3.38 -9.20 -1.87
CA ALA A 248 4.67 -8.52 -2.04
C ALA A 248 5.32 -8.22 -0.68
N PRO A 249 6.62 -7.87 -0.63
CA PRO A 249 7.26 -7.42 0.59
C PRO A 249 6.61 -6.16 1.17
N ARG A 250 6.73 -5.99 2.50
CA ARG A 250 6.33 -4.77 3.22
C ARG A 250 7.07 -3.56 2.66
N MET A 251 6.36 -2.50 2.31
CA MET A 251 6.94 -1.28 1.72
C MET A 251 7.58 -0.34 2.74
N GLY A 252 7.33 -0.58 4.01
CA GLY A 252 7.87 0.17 5.13
C GLY A 252 7.82 -0.67 6.40
N SER A 253 8.46 -0.20 7.43
CA SER A 253 8.42 -0.79 8.78
C SER A 253 7.25 -0.20 9.57
N ALA A 254 6.61 -1.02 10.40
CA ALA A 254 5.55 -0.60 11.31
C ALA A 254 6.04 -0.73 12.77
N VAL A 255 5.96 0.37 13.52
CA VAL A 255 6.46 0.45 14.89
C VAL A 255 5.41 1.11 15.78
N THR A 256 5.09 0.50 16.93
CA THR A 256 4.21 1.10 17.91
C THR A 256 4.85 2.34 18.55
N THR A 257 4.10 3.44 18.64
CA THR A 257 4.59 4.69 19.25
C THR A 257 4.19 4.80 20.74
N GLN A 258 3.24 4.00 21.16
CA GLN A 258 2.78 3.82 22.55
C GLN A 258 2.27 2.40 22.73
N ASP A 259 1.89 2.03 23.97
CA ASP A 259 1.26 0.73 24.21
C ASP A 259 -0.01 0.60 23.38
N THR A 260 -0.04 -0.42 22.56
CA THR A 260 -1.03 -0.57 21.48
C THR A 260 -1.70 -1.93 21.55
N GLN A 261 -3.00 -1.97 21.26
CA GLN A 261 -3.77 -3.21 21.10
C GLN A 261 -3.98 -3.48 19.61
N LEU A 262 -3.48 -4.61 19.13
CA LEU A 262 -3.58 -5.02 17.73
C LEU A 262 -4.43 -6.27 17.56
N ILE A 263 -5.25 -6.31 16.50
CA ILE A 263 -5.81 -7.54 15.94
C ILE A 263 -5.03 -7.90 14.68
N ARG A 264 -4.60 -9.16 14.57
CA ARG A 264 -4.02 -9.72 13.36
C ARG A 264 -5.09 -10.48 12.57
N ILE A 265 -5.22 -10.19 11.28
CA ILE A 265 -6.08 -10.85 10.31
C ILE A 265 -5.19 -11.55 9.29
N MET A 266 -5.46 -12.85 9.02
CA MET A 266 -4.73 -13.69 8.04
C MET A 266 -5.61 -13.99 6.84
#